data_52985b7311a94aed8eaaa2fd2a72eb0e
#
_entry.id   52985b7311a94aed8eaaa2fd2a72eb0e
#
_cell.length_a   1.000
_cell.length_b   1.000
_cell.length_c   1.000
_cell.angle_alpha   90.00
_cell.angle_beta   90.00
_cell.angle_gamma   90.00
#
_symmetry.space_group_name_H-M   'P 1'
#
loop_
_entity.id
_entity.type
_entity.pdbx_description
1 polymer ?
#
loop_
_entity_poly.entity_id
_entity_poly.type
_entity_poly.pdbx_seq_one_letter_code
_entity_poly.pdbx_strand_id
1 'polypeptide(L)'
;MTFNKGSLILIDYTAKVKDSTEIFDTTIEEDAKKYSIHEQNVKYQPKLVSIGEVSYPVLKGLDEALAKTTVGDKLTVEVTPDKGFGERDSGKVRMIPTRKLGEDAEKVSVGDTIEVDNKRGIIRFIGSGRVQIDYNHRYAGKTILYDVNVVKSLDSPNDKVDGILKNRLPLDDSKITFELKDKEVNITIPEEILRADGLQIMKHFIQLDIFKFVPSLEKVNFIETHVNKQTQIKKTETKEQTPEVKTV
;
A
#
# COMPACT_ATOMS: atom_id res chain seq x y z
N MET A 1 -10.09 16.41 -18.80
CA MET A 1 -10.40 17.27 -17.63
C MET A 1 -9.39 16.92 -16.55
N THR A 2 -8.81 17.90 -15.89
CA THR A 2 -7.87 17.71 -14.78
C THR A 2 -8.59 17.21 -13.53
N PHE A 3 -7.85 16.58 -12.63
CA PHE A 3 -8.43 16.02 -11.42
C PHE A 3 -8.70 17.08 -10.35
N ASN A 4 -9.83 16.97 -9.70
CA ASN A 4 -10.21 17.84 -8.58
C ASN A 4 -9.78 17.22 -7.24
N LYS A 5 -9.76 18.03 -6.19
CA LYS A 5 -9.61 17.54 -4.82
C LYS A 5 -10.67 16.47 -4.52
N GLY A 6 -10.25 15.34 -3.97
CA GLY A 6 -11.10 14.18 -3.69
C GLY A 6 -11.28 13.21 -4.86
N SER A 7 -10.72 13.50 -6.05
CA SER A 7 -10.68 12.50 -7.13
C SER A 7 -9.86 11.29 -6.72
N LEU A 8 -10.36 10.09 -7.00
CA LEU A 8 -9.62 8.84 -6.85
C LEU A 8 -9.09 8.41 -8.20
N ILE A 9 -7.79 8.16 -8.28
CA ILE A 9 -7.11 7.73 -9.50
C ILE A 9 -6.21 6.53 -9.22
N LEU A 10 -5.95 5.74 -10.25
CA LEU A 10 -4.94 4.69 -10.26
C LEU A 10 -3.75 5.14 -11.08
N ILE A 11 -2.56 5.04 -10.52
CA ILE A 11 -1.31 5.38 -11.19
C ILE A 11 -0.33 4.23 -11.16
N ASP A 12 0.42 4.04 -12.24
CA ASP A 12 1.68 3.32 -12.22
C ASP A 12 2.83 4.30 -12.13
N TYR A 13 3.86 3.91 -11.40
CA TYR A 13 5.06 4.73 -11.30
C TYR A 13 6.31 3.91 -11.03
N THR A 14 7.45 4.54 -11.34
CA THR A 14 8.78 4.14 -10.89
C THR A 14 9.47 5.33 -10.30
N ALA A 15 9.98 5.20 -9.06
CA ALA A 15 10.60 6.26 -8.29
C ALA A 15 12.10 6.05 -8.12
N LYS A 16 12.88 7.10 -8.41
CA LYS A 16 14.33 7.10 -8.25
C LYS A 16 14.84 8.39 -7.61
N VAL A 17 16.02 8.33 -7.03
CA VAL A 17 16.73 9.52 -6.58
C VAL A 17 17.30 10.25 -7.80
N LYS A 18 17.07 11.57 -7.90
CA LYS A 18 17.66 12.38 -8.98
C LYS A 18 19.19 12.25 -8.96
N ASP A 19 19.79 12.26 -10.14
CA ASP A 19 21.23 12.11 -10.33
C ASP A 19 21.82 10.78 -9.79
N SER A 20 20.97 9.79 -9.59
CA SER A 20 21.31 8.42 -9.19
C SER A 20 20.65 7.40 -10.09
N THR A 21 21.23 6.23 -10.19
CA THR A 21 20.59 5.05 -10.81
C THR A 21 19.74 4.27 -9.82
N GLU A 22 19.69 4.70 -8.55
CA GLU A 22 18.96 4.03 -7.48
C GLU A 22 17.47 4.20 -7.65
N ILE A 23 16.81 3.15 -8.15
CA ILE A 23 15.35 3.02 -8.09
C ILE A 23 15.01 2.36 -6.77
N PHE A 24 14.05 2.91 -6.05
CA PHE A 24 13.73 2.44 -4.71
C PHE A 24 12.26 2.06 -4.50
N ASP A 25 11.39 2.41 -5.45
CA ASP A 25 9.96 2.08 -5.37
C ASP A 25 9.35 2.04 -6.77
N THR A 26 8.44 1.08 -7.01
CA THR A 26 7.69 0.96 -8.26
C THR A 26 6.41 0.15 -8.04
N THR A 27 5.39 0.45 -8.83
CA THR A 27 4.15 -0.35 -8.91
C THR A 27 4.22 -1.45 -9.97
N ILE A 28 5.28 -1.47 -10.79
CA ILE A 28 5.43 -2.35 -11.95
C ILE A 28 6.37 -3.52 -11.59
N GLU A 29 5.84 -4.74 -11.62
CA GLU A 29 6.59 -5.94 -11.21
C GLU A 29 7.85 -6.19 -12.08
N GLU A 30 7.75 -5.94 -13.39
CA GLU A 30 8.88 -6.10 -14.32
C GLU A 30 10.03 -5.14 -13.95
N ASP A 31 9.70 -3.89 -13.62
CA ASP A 31 10.67 -2.90 -13.16
C ASP A 31 11.26 -3.30 -11.81
N ALA A 32 10.45 -3.78 -10.87
CA ALA A 32 10.93 -4.25 -9.58
C ALA A 32 11.97 -5.39 -9.74
N LYS A 33 11.70 -6.35 -10.62
CA LYS A 33 12.63 -7.44 -10.95
C LYS A 33 13.89 -6.92 -11.64
N LYS A 34 13.74 -6.04 -12.62
CA LYS A 34 14.85 -5.45 -13.39
C LYS A 34 15.83 -4.69 -12.51
N TYR A 35 15.32 -3.97 -11.51
CA TYR A 35 16.13 -3.14 -10.62
C TYR A 35 16.45 -3.80 -9.28
N SER A 36 16.19 -5.12 -9.15
CA SER A 36 16.52 -5.92 -7.97
C SER A 36 15.90 -5.42 -6.66
N ILE A 37 14.70 -4.83 -6.74
CA ILE A 37 13.90 -4.39 -5.59
C ILE A 37 12.60 -5.20 -5.45
N HIS A 38 12.50 -6.33 -6.17
CA HIS A 38 11.32 -7.19 -6.11
C HIS A 38 11.20 -7.89 -4.75
N GLU A 39 10.02 -7.78 -4.14
CA GLU A 39 9.66 -8.45 -2.89
C GLU A 39 8.52 -9.45 -3.14
N GLN A 40 8.64 -10.68 -2.63
CA GLN A 40 7.68 -11.78 -2.89
C GLN A 40 6.28 -11.52 -2.33
N ASN A 41 6.18 -10.72 -1.25
CA ASN A 41 4.93 -10.46 -0.55
C ASN A 41 4.29 -9.12 -0.92
N VAL A 42 4.85 -8.42 -1.88
CA VAL A 42 4.31 -7.14 -2.39
C VAL A 42 3.46 -7.40 -3.61
N LYS A 43 2.24 -6.89 -3.60
CA LYS A 43 1.34 -6.92 -4.76
C LYS A 43 1.67 -5.72 -5.66
N TYR A 44 2.29 -5.99 -6.79
CA TYR A 44 2.58 -4.98 -7.80
C TYR A 44 1.32 -4.70 -8.62
N GLN A 45 0.75 -3.53 -8.43
CA GLN A 45 -0.48 -3.09 -9.09
C GLN A 45 -0.54 -1.56 -9.07
N PRO A 46 -1.35 -0.93 -9.95
CA PRO A 46 -1.53 0.51 -9.92
C PRO A 46 -1.94 1.01 -8.53
N LYS A 47 -1.24 2.02 -8.05
CA LYS A 47 -1.46 2.61 -6.73
C LYS A 47 -2.71 3.48 -6.73
N LEU A 48 -3.60 3.26 -5.78
CA LEU A 48 -4.72 4.15 -5.51
C LEU A 48 -4.23 5.44 -4.88
N VAL A 49 -4.62 6.58 -5.45
CA VAL A 49 -4.27 7.93 -4.99
C VAL A 49 -5.53 8.77 -4.85
N SER A 50 -5.64 9.52 -3.77
CA SER A 50 -6.68 10.53 -3.56
C SER A 50 -6.10 11.92 -3.67
N ILE A 51 -6.46 12.67 -4.71
CA ILE A 51 -5.92 14.00 -4.98
C ILE A 51 -6.26 14.98 -3.87
N GLY A 52 -5.23 15.59 -3.28
CA GLY A 52 -5.36 16.60 -2.21
C GLY A 52 -5.95 16.06 -0.90
N GLU A 53 -5.95 14.75 -0.67
CA GLU A 53 -6.56 14.09 0.49
C GLU A 53 -5.58 13.15 1.20
N VAL A 54 -5.80 12.93 2.50
CA VAL A 54 -4.90 12.12 3.35
C VAL A 54 -5.21 10.61 3.34
N SER A 55 -6.32 10.18 2.71
CA SER A 55 -6.74 8.77 2.74
C SER A 55 -5.80 7.86 1.96
N TYR A 56 -5.40 8.30 0.76
CA TYR A 56 -4.45 7.60 -0.12
C TYR A 56 -3.38 8.58 -0.58
N PRO A 57 -2.47 8.97 0.33
CA PRO A 57 -1.52 10.06 0.07
C PRO A 57 -0.36 9.62 -0.82
N VAL A 58 0.14 10.58 -1.55
CA VAL A 58 1.47 10.55 -2.16
C VAL A 58 2.27 11.75 -1.68
N LEU A 59 3.56 11.87 -2.08
CA LEU A 59 4.35 13.06 -1.75
C LEU A 59 3.69 14.31 -2.32
N LYS A 60 3.74 15.41 -1.58
CA LYS A 60 3.07 16.66 -1.93
C LYS A 60 3.39 17.14 -3.36
N GLY A 61 4.65 17.07 -3.78
CA GLY A 61 5.05 17.47 -5.12
C GLY A 61 4.44 16.58 -6.22
N LEU A 62 4.27 15.28 -5.94
CA LEU A 62 3.61 14.35 -6.83
C LEU A 62 2.09 14.64 -6.89
N ASP A 63 1.45 14.86 -5.75
CA ASP A 63 0.02 15.19 -5.66
C ASP A 63 -0.31 16.46 -6.46
N GLU A 64 0.48 17.53 -6.29
CA GLU A 64 0.34 18.80 -7.02
C GLU A 64 0.50 18.64 -8.55
N ALA A 65 1.36 17.70 -8.97
CA ALA A 65 1.56 17.40 -10.39
C ALA A 65 0.38 16.60 -10.94
N LEU A 66 -0.06 15.54 -10.23
CA LEU A 66 -1.17 14.69 -10.61
C LEU A 66 -2.50 15.47 -10.74
N ALA A 67 -2.73 16.46 -9.89
CA ALA A 67 -3.92 17.32 -9.97
C ALA A 67 -4.07 18.04 -11.33
N LYS A 68 -2.97 18.18 -12.09
CA LYS A 68 -2.95 18.88 -13.40
C LYS A 68 -3.01 17.90 -14.59
N THR A 69 -3.08 16.59 -14.35
CA THR A 69 -3.06 15.56 -15.39
C THR A 69 -4.46 15.06 -15.73
N THR A 70 -4.51 14.21 -16.74
CA THR A 70 -5.70 13.46 -17.17
C THR A 70 -5.37 11.98 -17.32
N VAL A 71 -6.39 11.13 -17.46
CA VAL A 71 -6.18 9.69 -17.69
C VAL A 71 -5.40 9.46 -18.99
N GLY A 72 -4.42 8.60 -18.93
CA GLY A 72 -3.52 8.26 -20.02
C GLY A 72 -2.25 9.12 -20.11
N ASP A 73 -2.15 10.19 -19.32
CA ASP A 73 -0.95 11.01 -19.28
C ASP A 73 0.23 10.24 -18.71
N LYS A 74 1.39 10.42 -19.35
CA LYS A 74 2.69 9.94 -18.89
C LYS A 74 3.60 11.14 -18.65
N LEU A 75 4.16 11.21 -17.47
CA LEU A 75 4.98 12.36 -17.08
C LEU A 75 6.10 11.96 -16.14
N THR A 76 7.20 12.72 -16.19
CA THR A 76 8.25 12.65 -15.17
C THR A 76 8.06 13.83 -14.22
N VAL A 77 7.86 13.53 -12.94
CA VAL A 77 7.67 14.53 -11.87
C VAL A 77 8.91 14.63 -11.02
N GLU A 78 9.45 15.83 -10.91
CA GLU A 78 10.55 16.14 -10.00
C GLU A 78 9.97 16.64 -8.67
N VAL A 79 10.20 15.87 -7.59
CA VAL A 79 9.75 16.19 -6.24
C VAL A 79 10.95 16.66 -5.42
N THR A 80 10.99 17.95 -5.11
CA THR A 80 12.03 18.57 -4.29
C THR A 80 11.91 18.16 -2.82
N PRO A 81 12.98 18.25 -2.01
CA PRO A 81 12.94 17.81 -0.62
C PRO A 81 11.81 18.45 0.20
N ASP A 82 11.53 19.73 0.05
CA ASP A 82 10.48 20.46 0.77
C ASP A 82 9.06 19.93 0.48
N LYS A 83 8.85 19.36 -0.71
CA LYS A 83 7.60 18.73 -1.14
C LYS A 83 7.65 17.20 -1.13
N GLY A 84 8.78 16.64 -0.71
CA GLY A 84 9.06 15.21 -0.67
C GLY A 84 9.29 14.69 0.74
N PHE A 85 10.47 14.12 0.96
CA PHE A 85 10.88 13.52 2.23
C PHE A 85 11.46 14.51 3.24
N GLY A 86 11.36 15.81 2.98
CA GLY A 86 11.85 16.88 3.82
C GLY A 86 13.34 17.20 3.61
N GLU A 87 13.74 18.37 4.09
CA GLU A 87 15.15 18.75 4.12
C GLU A 87 15.93 17.90 5.12
N ARG A 88 17.24 17.77 4.89
CA ARG A 88 18.12 17.05 5.81
C ARG A 88 18.45 17.97 6.99
N ASP A 89 18.10 17.53 8.19
CA ASP A 89 18.36 18.23 9.45
C ASP A 89 19.68 17.73 10.06
N SER A 90 20.68 18.58 10.16
CA SER A 90 21.96 18.27 10.81
C SER A 90 21.81 17.98 12.31
N GLY A 91 20.79 18.53 12.98
CA GLY A 91 20.46 18.26 14.37
C GLY A 91 19.97 16.83 14.63
N LYS A 92 19.55 16.12 13.58
CA LYS A 92 19.20 14.69 13.63
C LYS A 92 20.40 13.77 13.41
N VAL A 93 21.59 14.29 13.14
CA VAL A 93 22.82 13.51 13.02
C VAL A 93 23.55 13.60 14.36
N ARG A 94 23.68 12.47 15.06
CA ARG A 94 24.23 12.44 16.42
C ARG A 94 25.40 11.49 16.55
N MET A 95 26.40 11.92 17.30
CA MET A 95 27.54 11.10 17.71
C MET A 95 27.27 10.56 19.10
N ILE A 96 27.23 9.23 19.23
CA ILE A 96 27.04 8.55 20.51
C ILE A 96 28.22 7.61 20.83
N PRO A 97 28.52 7.32 22.10
CA PRO A 97 29.50 6.29 22.47
C PRO A 97 29.04 4.90 21.98
N THR A 98 29.95 4.10 21.42
CA THR A 98 29.65 2.74 20.92
C THR A 98 29.00 1.86 21.97
N ARG A 99 29.34 2.02 23.27
CA ARG A 99 28.74 1.28 24.38
C ARG A 99 27.21 1.43 24.51
N LYS A 100 26.61 2.50 23.93
CA LYS A 100 25.16 2.69 23.91
C LYS A 100 24.45 1.73 22.95
N LEU A 101 25.15 1.07 22.06
CA LEU A 101 24.59 0.05 21.16
C LEU A 101 24.43 -1.32 21.84
N GLY A 102 24.96 -1.48 23.07
CA GLY A 102 24.87 -2.75 23.81
C GLY A 102 25.56 -3.89 23.08
N GLU A 103 24.89 -5.03 22.98
CA GLU A 103 25.40 -6.25 22.34
C GLU A 103 25.60 -6.11 20.80
N ASP A 104 24.96 -5.14 20.20
CA ASP A 104 25.08 -4.90 18.76
C ASP A 104 26.32 -4.10 18.38
N ALA A 105 27.06 -3.55 19.38
CA ALA A 105 28.21 -2.67 19.16
C ALA A 105 29.30 -3.26 18.28
N GLU A 106 29.50 -4.59 18.32
CA GLU A 106 30.52 -5.29 17.55
C GLU A 106 30.02 -5.86 16.20
N LYS A 107 28.70 -5.84 16.00
CA LYS A 107 28.04 -6.47 14.83
C LYS A 107 27.63 -5.49 13.75
N VAL A 108 27.62 -4.19 14.05
CA VAL A 108 27.09 -3.15 13.16
C VAL A 108 28.17 -2.60 12.22
N SER A 109 27.75 -2.25 11.04
CA SER A 109 28.56 -1.65 9.98
C SER A 109 28.02 -0.30 9.52
N VAL A 110 28.86 0.49 8.86
CA VAL A 110 28.41 1.74 8.23
C VAL A 110 27.39 1.41 7.15
N GLY A 111 26.24 2.07 7.19
CA GLY A 111 25.08 1.82 6.32
C GLY A 111 23.95 1.03 6.98
N ASP A 112 24.23 0.34 8.09
CA ASP A 112 23.21 -0.42 8.80
C ASP A 112 22.17 0.50 9.43
N THR A 113 20.94 -0.01 9.49
CA THR A 113 19.84 0.62 10.22
C THR A 113 19.78 0.05 11.63
N ILE A 114 19.85 0.92 12.63
CA ILE A 114 19.76 0.53 14.05
C ILE A 114 18.67 1.31 14.75
N GLU A 115 18.23 0.77 15.89
CA GLU A 115 17.29 1.42 16.78
C GLU A 115 17.97 1.75 18.13
N VAL A 116 18.00 3.03 18.48
CA VAL A 116 18.55 3.52 19.75
C VAL A 116 17.54 4.47 20.37
N ASP A 117 17.21 4.27 21.65
CA ASP A 117 16.23 5.06 22.39
C ASP A 117 14.87 5.16 21.65
N ASN A 118 14.38 4.03 21.08
CA ASN A 118 13.15 3.91 20.27
C ASN A 118 13.16 4.80 19.00
N LYS A 119 14.34 5.13 18.47
CA LYS A 119 14.51 5.90 17.23
C LYS A 119 15.36 5.10 16.26
N ARG A 120 14.84 4.90 15.06
CA ARG A 120 15.58 4.28 13.95
C ARG A 120 16.48 5.29 13.28
N GLY A 121 17.73 4.91 13.04
CA GLY A 121 18.70 5.73 12.33
C GLY A 121 19.69 4.88 11.55
N ILE A 122 20.41 5.50 10.63
CA ILE A 122 21.42 4.85 9.77
C ILE A 122 22.79 5.21 10.30
N ILE A 123 23.64 4.21 10.47
CA ILE A 123 25.05 4.40 10.86
C ILE A 123 25.80 5.05 9.70
N ARG A 124 26.43 6.21 9.95
CA ARG A 124 27.23 6.94 8.96
C ARG A 124 28.74 6.86 9.20
N PHE A 125 29.12 6.63 10.46
CA PHE A 125 30.54 6.50 10.82
C PHE A 125 30.68 5.67 12.09
N ILE A 126 31.73 4.86 12.15
CA ILE A 126 32.16 4.10 13.33
C ILE A 126 33.65 4.34 13.51
N GLY A 127 34.06 4.83 14.68
CA GLY A 127 35.47 5.04 14.98
C GLY A 127 35.72 5.69 16.34
N SER A 128 36.90 5.46 16.90
CA SER A 128 37.35 6.04 18.17
C SER A 128 36.35 5.84 19.34
N GLY A 129 35.71 4.67 19.43
CA GLY A 129 34.72 4.37 20.46
C GLY A 129 33.41 5.14 20.34
N ARG A 130 33.14 5.71 19.16
CA ARG A 130 31.91 6.47 18.85
C ARG A 130 31.28 6.01 17.55
N VAL A 131 29.96 6.19 17.46
CA VAL A 131 29.15 5.91 16.28
C VAL A 131 28.36 7.17 15.93
N GLN A 132 28.40 7.56 14.68
CA GLN A 132 27.55 8.61 14.15
C GLN A 132 26.29 7.99 13.54
N ILE A 133 25.13 8.40 14.05
CA ILE A 133 23.82 7.93 13.61
C ILE A 133 23.04 9.09 13.02
N ASP A 134 22.50 8.87 11.83
CA ASP A 134 21.64 9.79 11.10
C ASP A 134 20.18 9.36 11.27
N TYR A 135 19.40 10.12 12.01
CA TYR A 135 17.97 9.88 12.24
C TYR A 135 17.07 10.59 11.23
N ASN A 136 17.65 11.19 10.18
CA ASN A 136 16.86 11.72 9.08
C ASN A 136 16.20 10.57 8.29
N HIS A 137 15.11 10.86 7.60
CA HIS A 137 14.58 9.95 6.60
C HIS A 137 15.68 9.62 5.57
N ARG A 138 15.74 8.36 5.08
CA ARG A 138 16.78 7.90 4.13
C ARG A 138 16.94 8.81 2.91
N TYR A 139 15.83 9.39 2.43
CA TYR A 139 15.78 10.27 1.27
C TYR A 139 15.63 11.77 1.63
N ALA A 140 15.76 12.15 2.90
CA ALA A 140 15.76 13.56 3.30
C ALA A 140 16.90 14.34 2.60
N GLY A 141 16.59 15.53 2.10
CA GLY A 141 17.50 16.37 1.33
C GLY A 141 17.75 15.89 -0.10
N LYS A 142 17.06 14.81 -0.55
CA LYS A 142 17.18 14.31 -1.91
C LYS A 142 15.96 14.68 -2.74
N THR A 143 16.20 15.09 -3.98
CA THR A 143 15.17 15.26 -4.99
C THR A 143 14.81 13.89 -5.57
N ILE A 144 13.52 13.60 -5.70
CA ILE A 144 13.00 12.33 -6.22
C ILE A 144 12.41 12.58 -7.60
N LEU A 145 12.70 11.68 -8.53
CA LEU A 145 12.07 11.62 -9.84
C LEU A 145 11.05 10.48 -9.85
N TYR A 146 9.82 10.81 -10.20
CA TYR A 146 8.75 9.86 -10.46
C TYR A 146 8.45 9.82 -11.94
N ASP A 147 8.65 8.66 -12.57
CA ASP A 147 8.11 8.38 -13.90
C ASP A 147 6.72 7.78 -13.70
N VAL A 148 5.67 8.51 -14.09
CA VAL A 148 4.27 8.22 -13.75
C VAL A 148 3.44 7.99 -14.99
N ASN A 149 2.53 7.02 -14.92
CA ASN A 149 1.46 6.81 -15.89
C ASN A 149 0.10 6.84 -15.15
N VAL A 150 -0.81 7.73 -15.57
CA VAL A 150 -2.16 7.82 -15.02
C VAL A 150 -3.04 6.78 -15.71
N VAL A 151 -3.30 5.67 -15.01
CA VAL A 151 -3.96 4.48 -15.58
C VAL A 151 -5.47 4.66 -15.71
N LYS A 152 -6.12 5.12 -14.63
CA LYS A 152 -7.58 5.20 -14.57
C LYS A 152 -8.05 6.26 -13.57
N SER A 153 -9.17 6.92 -13.86
CA SER A 153 -9.98 7.67 -12.88
C SER A 153 -11.11 6.78 -12.37
N LEU A 154 -11.37 6.81 -11.07
CA LEU A 154 -12.46 6.08 -10.46
C LEU A 154 -13.64 7.04 -10.26
N ASP A 155 -14.51 7.15 -11.28
CA ASP A 155 -15.56 8.16 -11.29
C ASP A 155 -16.90 7.61 -10.80
N SER A 156 -17.23 6.37 -11.16
CA SER A 156 -18.48 5.73 -10.73
C SER A 156 -18.42 5.25 -9.27
N PRO A 157 -19.56 5.20 -8.56
CA PRO A 157 -19.62 4.58 -7.24
C PRO A 157 -19.06 3.16 -7.20
N ASN A 158 -19.30 2.38 -8.25
CA ASN A 158 -18.81 1.01 -8.37
C ASN A 158 -17.28 0.96 -8.47
N ASP A 159 -16.68 1.79 -9.36
CA ASP A 159 -15.22 1.86 -9.48
C ASP A 159 -14.55 2.30 -8.17
N LYS A 160 -15.13 3.28 -7.48
CA LYS A 160 -14.59 3.78 -6.20
C LYS A 160 -14.61 2.70 -5.13
N VAL A 161 -15.74 2.01 -4.96
CA VAL A 161 -15.86 0.91 -3.99
C VAL A 161 -14.87 -0.20 -4.33
N ASP A 162 -14.79 -0.63 -5.58
CA ASP A 162 -13.85 -1.65 -6.05
C ASP A 162 -12.39 -1.27 -5.74
N GLY A 163 -11.98 -0.05 -6.11
CA GLY A 163 -10.63 0.45 -5.84
C GLY A 163 -10.28 0.54 -4.36
N ILE A 164 -11.23 0.98 -3.52
CA ILE A 164 -11.06 1.03 -2.07
C ILE A 164 -10.88 -0.39 -1.51
N LEU A 165 -11.72 -1.33 -1.90
CA LEU A 165 -11.65 -2.71 -1.41
C LEU A 165 -10.35 -3.40 -1.83
N LYS A 166 -9.93 -3.28 -3.09
CA LYS A 166 -8.66 -3.82 -3.62
C LYS A 166 -7.44 -3.25 -2.92
N ASN A 167 -7.50 -1.99 -2.50
CA ASN A 167 -6.41 -1.35 -1.77
C ASN A 167 -6.35 -1.75 -0.28
N ARG A 168 -7.51 -1.95 0.36
CA ARG A 168 -7.62 -2.19 1.80
C ARG A 168 -7.58 -3.66 2.20
N LEU A 169 -8.07 -4.55 1.35
CA LEU A 169 -8.13 -5.98 1.66
C LEU A 169 -6.91 -6.71 1.10
N PRO A 170 -6.22 -7.54 1.91
CA PRO A 170 -5.06 -8.32 1.49
C PRO A 170 -5.52 -9.58 0.73
N LEU A 171 -6.24 -9.39 -0.36
CA LEU A 171 -6.86 -10.46 -1.15
C LEU A 171 -6.49 -10.35 -2.62
N ASP A 172 -6.60 -11.47 -3.32
CA ASP A 172 -6.65 -11.48 -4.78
C ASP A 172 -7.93 -10.76 -5.25
N ASP A 173 -7.82 -9.93 -6.29
CA ASP A 173 -8.93 -9.11 -6.81
C ASP A 173 -10.14 -9.95 -7.21
N SER A 174 -9.93 -11.18 -7.67
CA SER A 174 -10.99 -12.11 -8.06
C SER A 174 -11.87 -12.58 -6.91
N LYS A 175 -11.40 -12.43 -5.67
CA LYS A 175 -12.10 -12.87 -4.44
C LYS A 175 -12.90 -11.75 -3.77
N ILE A 176 -12.74 -10.52 -4.25
CA ILE A 176 -13.43 -9.35 -3.72
C ILE A 176 -14.79 -9.25 -4.41
N THR A 177 -15.86 -9.40 -3.63
CA THR A 177 -17.22 -9.29 -4.14
C THR A 177 -18.05 -8.31 -3.32
N PHE A 178 -18.79 -7.45 -4.01
CA PHE A 178 -19.71 -6.51 -3.39
C PHE A 178 -20.90 -6.24 -4.31
N GLU A 179 -21.98 -5.74 -3.73
CA GLU A 179 -23.20 -5.36 -4.45
C GLU A 179 -23.66 -3.99 -3.98
N LEU A 180 -23.89 -3.08 -4.93
CA LEU A 180 -24.49 -1.77 -4.68
C LEU A 180 -26.00 -1.89 -4.89
N LYS A 181 -26.78 -1.49 -3.88
CA LYS A 181 -28.25 -1.41 -3.92
C LYS A 181 -28.70 -0.09 -3.36
N ASP A 182 -29.37 0.71 -4.17
CA ASP A 182 -29.88 2.03 -3.77
C ASP A 182 -28.79 2.89 -3.10
N LYS A 183 -28.87 3.05 -1.78
CA LYS A 183 -27.95 3.84 -0.95
C LYS A 183 -27.06 2.97 -0.04
N GLU A 184 -26.98 1.69 -0.29
CA GLU A 184 -26.16 0.79 0.51
C GLU A 184 -25.25 -0.07 -0.33
N VAL A 185 -24.15 -0.50 0.26
CA VAL A 185 -23.22 -1.48 -0.29
C VAL A 185 -23.13 -2.69 0.61
N ASN A 186 -23.26 -3.87 0.01
CA ASN A 186 -23.10 -5.16 0.66
C ASN A 186 -21.74 -5.73 0.23
N ILE A 187 -20.80 -5.86 1.18
CA ILE A 187 -19.44 -6.35 0.95
C ILE A 187 -19.33 -7.74 1.54
N THR A 188 -19.07 -8.75 0.72
CA THR A 188 -18.85 -10.12 1.19
C THR A 188 -17.41 -10.30 1.61
N ILE A 189 -17.21 -10.73 2.86
CA ILE A 189 -15.89 -11.03 3.40
C ILE A 189 -15.59 -12.51 3.16
N PRO A 190 -14.56 -12.86 2.39
CA PRO A 190 -14.19 -14.25 2.13
C PRO A 190 -13.73 -14.99 3.39
N GLU A 191 -14.03 -16.31 3.47
CA GLU A 191 -13.67 -17.16 4.63
C GLU A 191 -12.18 -17.06 4.98
N GLU A 192 -11.31 -16.87 3.99
CA GLU A 192 -9.85 -16.85 4.14
C GLU A 192 -9.35 -15.74 5.07
N ILE A 193 -10.03 -14.58 5.07
CA ILE A 193 -9.62 -13.42 5.88
C ILE A 193 -10.47 -13.19 7.11
N LEU A 194 -11.49 -14.05 7.38
CA LEU A 194 -12.33 -13.88 8.58
C LEU A 194 -11.53 -13.92 9.89
N ARG A 195 -10.36 -14.58 9.88
CA ARG A 195 -9.46 -14.69 11.03
C ARG A 195 -8.20 -13.85 10.89
N ALA A 196 -8.14 -12.97 9.87
CA ALA A 196 -6.98 -12.11 9.68
C ALA A 196 -6.88 -11.08 10.81
N ASP A 197 -5.68 -10.91 11.34
CA ASP A 197 -5.40 -9.87 12.32
C ASP A 197 -5.72 -8.50 11.74
N GLY A 198 -6.41 -7.67 12.51
CA GLY A 198 -6.78 -6.31 12.10
C GLY A 198 -7.98 -6.22 11.15
N LEU A 199 -8.70 -7.30 10.83
CA LEU A 199 -9.87 -7.25 9.93
C LEU A 199 -10.91 -6.19 10.36
N GLN A 200 -11.18 -6.05 11.66
CA GLN A 200 -12.13 -5.04 12.15
C GLN A 200 -11.63 -3.60 11.90
N ILE A 201 -10.32 -3.41 11.99
CA ILE A 201 -9.68 -2.12 11.68
C ILE A 201 -9.77 -1.84 10.18
N MET A 202 -9.53 -2.84 9.33
CA MET A 202 -9.70 -2.71 7.87
C MET A 202 -11.14 -2.34 7.51
N LYS A 203 -12.15 -3.04 8.07
CA LYS A 203 -13.57 -2.72 7.87
C LYS A 203 -13.90 -1.29 8.28
N HIS A 204 -13.35 -0.84 9.42
CA HIS A 204 -13.54 0.53 9.88
C HIS A 204 -12.99 1.55 8.88
N PHE A 205 -11.78 1.35 8.35
CA PHE A 205 -11.23 2.26 7.34
C PHE A 205 -11.96 2.17 6.00
N ILE A 206 -12.39 0.98 5.58
CA ILE A 206 -13.19 0.80 4.35
C ILE A 206 -14.48 1.61 4.44
N GLN A 207 -15.22 1.52 5.54
CA GLN A 207 -16.46 2.30 5.68
C GLN A 207 -16.20 3.81 5.67
N LEU A 208 -15.15 4.29 6.34
CA LEU A 208 -14.80 5.72 6.35
C LEU A 208 -14.48 6.23 4.94
N ASP A 209 -13.67 5.45 4.19
CA ASP A 209 -13.31 5.80 2.82
C ASP A 209 -14.54 5.76 1.89
N ILE A 210 -15.40 4.74 2.01
CA ILE A 210 -16.63 4.66 1.21
C ILE A 210 -17.53 5.87 1.46
N PHE A 211 -17.81 6.23 2.71
CA PHE A 211 -18.64 7.39 3.01
C PHE A 211 -18.01 8.72 2.55
N LYS A 212 -16.68 8.80 2.58
CA LYS A 212 -15.96 9.99 2.11
C LYS A 212 -15.99 10.14 0.60
N PHE A 213 -15.69 9.07 -0.16
CA PHE A 213 -15.53 9.15 -1.61
C PHE A 213 -16.79 8.78 -2.40
N VAL A 214 -17.77 8.17 -1.75
CA VAL A 214 -19.07 7.82 -2.34
C VAL A 214 -20.21 8.34 -1.44
N PRO A 215 -20.39 9.67 -1.34
CA PRO A 215 -21.34 10.28 -0.40
C PRO A 215 -22.81 9.96 -0.70
N SER A 216 -23.11 9.34 -1.84
CA SER A 216 -24.44 8.81 -2.16
C SER A 216 -24.82 7.56 -1.36
N LEU A 217 -23.84 6.87 -0.77
CA LEU A 217 -24.07 5.69 0.06
C LEU A 217 -24.29 6.11 1.52
N GLU A 218 -25.34 5.59 2.12
CA GLU A 218 -25.73 5.84 3.52
C GLU A 218 -25.41 4.67 4.43
N LYS A 219 -25.13 3.47 3.85
CA LYS A 219 -24.93 2.25 4.62
C LYS A 219 -23.90 1.33 3.99
N VAL A 220 -23.03 0.78 4.83
CA VAL A 220 -22.05 -0.25 4.46
C VAL A 220 -22.31 -1.50 5.29
N ASN A 221 -22.62 -2.60 4.62
CA ASN A 221 -22.82 -3.91 5.24
C ASN A 221 -21.63 -4.82 4.95
N PHE A 222 -21.08 -5.45 5.98
CA PHE A 222 -20.09 -6.51 5.83
C PHE A 222 -20.77 -7.86 6.09
N ILE A 223 -20.77 -8.73 5.08
CA ILE A 223 -21.42 -10.03 5.12
C ILE A 223 -20.36 -11.10 5.33
N GLU A 224 -20.43 -11.78 6.47
CA GLU A 224 -19.59 -12.92 6.81
C GLU A 224 -20.41 -14.19 6.72
N THR A 225 -19.93 -15.17 5.96
CA THR A 225 -20.61 -16.44 5.80
C THR A 225 -19.80 -17.57 6.43
N HIS A 226 -20.37 -18.25 7.41
CA HIS A 226 -19.79 -19.41 8.06
C HIS A 226 -20.51 -20.67 7.58
N VAL A 227 -19.79 -21.56 6.92
CA VAL A 227 -20.35 -22.79 6.39
C VAL A 227 -20.05 -23.97 7.33
N ASN A 228 -21.09 -24.75 7.70
CA ASN A 228 -20.90 -25.98 8.46
C ASN A 228 -20.33 -27.08 7.54
N LYS A 229 -19.02 -27.30 7.62
CA LYS A 229 -18.29 -28.29 6.80
C LYS A 229 -18.77 -29.74 7.04
N GLN A 230 -19.29 -30.06 8.23
CA GLN A 230 -19.81 -31.41 8.52
C GLN A 230 -21.07 -31.76 7.71
N THR A 231 -21.88 -30.76 7.36
CA THR A 231 -23.09 -30.95 6.55
C THR A 231 -22.76 -31.14 5.07
N GLN A 232 -21.63 -30.63 4.61
CA GLN A 232 -21.18 -30.78 3.20
C GLN A 232 -20.64 -32.22 2.97
N ILE A 233 -19.85 -32.75 3.89
CA ILE A 233 -19.30 -34.12 3.79
C ILE A 233 -20.45 -35.15 3.71
N LYS A 234 -21.49 -35.01 4.54
CA LYS A 234 -22.66 -35.91 4.50
C LYS A 234 -23.44 -35.85 3.18
N LYS A 235 -23.49 -34.69 2.50
CA LYS A 235 -24.16 -34.57 1.19
C LYS A 235 -23.35 -35.17 0.05
N THR A 236 -22.05 -35.25 0.15
CA THR A 236 -21.16 -35.85 -0.85
C THR A 236 -21.22 -37.39 -0.72
N GLU A 237 -21.15 -37.92 0.50
CA GLU A 237 -21.26 -39.36 0.77
C GLU A 237 -22.63 -39.96 0.39
N THR A 238 -23.71 -39.19 0.51
CA THR A 238 -25.07 -39.66 0.14
C THR A 238 -25.28 -39.66 -1.38
N LYS A 239 -24.50 -38.89 -2.17
CA LYS A 239 -24.57 -38.92 -3.64
C LYS A 239 -23.79 -40.07 -4.28
N GLU A 240 -22.77 -40.61 -3.61
CA GLU A 240 -22.00 -41.77 -4.10
C GLU A 240 -22.63 -43.13 -3.81
N GLN A 241 -23.67 -43.18 -3.00
CA GLN A 241 -24.34 -44.44 -2.60
C GLN A 241 -25.64 -44.76 -3.36
N THR A 242 -25.91 -44.13 -4.51
CA THR A 242 -27.07 -44.52 -5.32
C THR A 242 -26.65 -45.70 -6.23
N PRO A 243 -27.12 -46.94 -6.01
CA PRO A 243 -26.74 -48.07 -6.84
C PRO A 243 -27.40 -47.97 -8.21
N GLU A 244 -26.60 -48.17 -9.27
CA GLU A 244 -27.12 -48.44 -10.62
C GLU A 244 -28.02 -49.67 -10.60
N VAL A 245 -29.30 -49.46 -10.82
CA VAL A 245 -30.23 -50.56 -11.07
C VAL A 245 -29.93 -51.10 -12.48
N LYS A 246 -29.23 -52.23 -12.55
CA LYS A 246 -29.11 -53.01 -13.79
C LYS A 246 -30.47 -53.63 -14.09
N THR A 247 -31.11 -53.13 -15.14
CA THR A 247 -32.27 -53.80 -15.77
C THR A 247 -31.74 -54.90 -16.67
N VAL A 248 -32.22 -56.12 -16.41
CA VAL A 248 -32.06 -57.33 -17.26
C VAL A 248 -33.05 -57.29 -18.38
#